data_b1b97faa22d53877fcc01fb50d6ea3b5
#
_entry.id   b1b97faa22d53877fcc01fb50d6ea3b5
#
_cell.length_a   1.000
_cell.length_b   1.000
_cell.length_c   1.000
_cell.angle_alpha   90.00
_cell.angle_beta   90.00
_cell.angle_gamma   90.00
#
_symmetry.space_group_name_H-M   'P 1'
#
loop_
_entity.id
_entity.type
_entity.pdbx_description
1 polymer ?
#
loop_
_entity_poly.entity_id
_entity_poly.type
_entity_poly.pdbx_seq_one_letter_code
_entity_poly.pdbx_strand_id
1 'polypeptide(L)'
;MTERRSVLFRGATVVYSYYGRRGAPAVVLIPGFLETRAAFVPLAEQWASRYRVVLVDVLGHGESGCTGYVHTIEDQADAVLAVLRAERIRFFKVAGHSMGGYIALALMERVPDRLRGVMLLNTHPFADSEERRALRRRAMEIAKKEKSSYLHAAIPALVAPENADRLREELRVMAEAARTMPVQGILAAQEGMMLRPDRSGLLRTVQSFPVVVVAGVDDPVIPLEVTKAYWNFPAITERRALTGGHLSFLEAGGSELGW
;
A
#
# COMPACT_ATOMS: atom_id res chain seq x y z
N MET A 1 5.27 -18.68 13.40
CA MET A 1 6.41 -17.77 13.64
C MET A 1 6.66 -16.96 12.37
N THR A 2 6.69 -15.67 12.52
CA THR A 2 7.04 -14.74 11.45
C THR A 2 8.55 -14.61 11.36
N GLU A 3 9.13 -15.04 10.26
CA GLU A 3 10.56 -14.87 10.02
C GLU A 3 10.76 -13.56 9.24
N ARG A 4 11.53 -12.62 9.84
CA ARG A 4 12.00 -11.42 9.15
C ARG A 4 13.06 -11.81 8.14
N ARG A 5 12.91 -11.37 6.89
CA ARG A 5 13.83 -11.63 5.78
C ARG A 5 14.17 -10.36 5.03
N SER A 6 15.17 -10.44 4.20
CA SER A 6 15.54 -9.33 3.33
C SER A 6 16.11 -9.82 2.00
N VAL A 7 16.05 -8.94 1.00
CA VAL A 7 16.66 -9.10 -0.30
C VAL A 7 17.37 -7.80 -0.69
N LEU A 8 18.48 -7.90 -1.40
CA LEU A 8 19.16 -6.73 -1.96
C LEU A 8 18.49 -6.33 -3.28
N PHE A 9 18.13 -5.05 -3.40
CA PHE A 9 17.57 -4.45 -4.61
C PHE A 9 18.28 -3.12 -4.90
N ARG A 10 19.01 -3.03 -6.01
CA ARG A 10 19.75 -1.82 -6.44
C ARG A 10 20.56 -1.16 -5.31
N GLY A 11 21.26 -1.96 -4.50
CA GLY A 11 22.06 -1.48 -3.39
C GLY A 11 21.31 -1.21 -2.08
N ALA A 12 20.00 -1.22 -2.08
CA ALA A 12 19.17 -1.10 -0.88
C ALA A 12 18.67 -2.47 -0.40
N THR A 13 18.54 -2.64 0.90
CA THR A 13 17.88 -3.80 1.50
C THR A 13 16.37 -3.60 1.45
N VAL A 14 15.62 -4.58 0.94
CA VAL A 14 14.16 -4.65 1.02
C VAL A 14 13.80 -5.70 2.06
N VAL A 15 13.10 -5.28 3.12
CA VAL A 15 12.73 -6.15 4.23
C VAL A 15 11.29 -6.62 4.07
N TYR A 16 11.07 -7.89 4.40
CA TYR A 16 9.75 -8.53 4.33
C TYR A 16 9.61 -9.61 5.39
N SER A 17 8.37 -10.01 5.61
CA SER A 17 8.01 -11.14 6.47
C SER A 17 7.00 -12.00 5.73
N TYR A 18 6.83 -13.26 6.13
CA TYR A 18 5.76 -14.08 5.60
C TYR A 18 5.04 -14.85 6.71
N TYR A 19 3.76 -15.14 6.43
CA TYR A 19 2.86 -15.91 7.27
C TYR A 19 2.30 -17.07 6.46
N GLY A 20 1.85 -18.10 7.14
CA GLY A 20 1.26 -19.26 6.51
C GLY A 20 2.30 -20.23 5.92
N ARG A 21 1.80 -21.23 5.22
CA ARG A 21 2.58 -22.40 4.77
C ARG A 21 3.21 -22.15 3.41
N ARG A 22 4.49 -22.53 3.24
CA ARG A 22 5.12 -22.65 1.91
C ARG A 22 4.30 -23.61 1.05
N GLY A 23 4.07 -23.27 -0.22
CA GLY A 23 3.25 -24.08 -1.14
C GLY A 23 1.76 -23.69 -1.14
N ALA A 24 1.26 -22.96 -0.16
CA ALA A 24 -0.06 -22.33 -0.26
C ALA A 24 -0.07 -21.24 -1.33
N PRO A 25 -1.23 -20.87 -1.91
CA PRO A 25 -1.36 -19.76 -2.84
C PRO A 25 -0.80 -18.47 -2.22
N ALA A 26 0.03 -17.75 -2.97
CA ALA A 26 0.70 -16.56 -2.44
C ALA A 26 -0.18 -15.31 -2.53
N VAL A 27 -0.13 -14.48 -1.47
CA VAL A 27 -0.70 -13.14 -1.43
C VAL A 27 0.38 -12.18 -0.96
N VAL A 28 0.53 -11.03 -1.63
CA VAL A 28 1.42 -9.95 -1.23
C VAL A 28 0.58 -8.81 -0.69
N LEU A 29 0.89 -8.31 0.51
CA LEU A 29 0.27 -7.13 1.10
C LEU A 29 1.27 -5.98 1.05
N ILE A 30 0.87 -4.86 0.44
CA ILE A 30 1.72 -3.69 0.20
C ILE A 30 1.14 -2.49 0.95
N PRO A 31 1.86 -1.96 1.95
CA PRO A 31 1.41 -0.84 2.76
C PRO A 31 1.38 0.48 1.99
N GLY A 32 0.69 1.45 2.57
CA GLY A 32 0.61 2.81 2.09
C GLY A 32 1.82 3.67 2.47
N PHE A 33 1.71 4.95 2.14
CA PHE A 33 2.70 5.96 2.52
C PHE A 33 2.68 6.18 4.03
N LEU A 34 3.85 6.27 4.66
CA LEU A 34 4.09 6.33 6.12
C LEU A 34 3.70 5.05 6.89
N GLU A 35 3.28 4.02 6.20
CA GLU A 35 2.99 2.72 6.81
C GLU A 35 4.20 1.77 6.71
N THR A 36 4.14 0.71 7.48
CA THR A 36 5.05 -0.42 7.39
C THR A 36 4.28 -1.71 7.20
N ARG A 37 4.97 -2.79 6.89
CA ARG A 37 4.38 -4.13 6.83
C ARG A 37 3.59 -4.50 8.10
N ALA A 38 3.88 -3.86 9.25
CA ALA A 38 3.20 -4.12 10.52
C ALA A 38 1.70 -3.79 10.46
N ALA A 39 1.29 -2.82 9.66
CA ALA A 39 -0.12 -2.46 9.50
C ALA A 39 -0.99 -3.63 9.01
N PHE A 40 -0.39 -4.59 8.31
CA PHE A 40 -1.09 -5.75 7.76
C PHE A 40 -0.92 -7.04 8.57
N VAL A 41 -0.27 -7.01 9.72
CA VAL A 41 -0.06 -8.21 10.55
C VAL A 41 -1.39 -8.88 10.94
N PRO A 42 -2.42 -8.15 11.43
CA PRO A 42 -3.69 -8.79 11.79
C PRO A 42 -4.33 -9.51 10.58
N LEU A 43 -4.30 -8.89 9.41
CA LEU A 43 -4.86 -9.47 8.19
C LEU A 43 -4.03 -10.67 7.71
N ALA A 44 -2.70 -10.60 7.84
CA ALA A 44 -1.83 -11.70 7.48
C ALA A 44 -2.04 -12.93 8.37
N GLU A 45 -2.24 -12.75 9.67
CA GLU A 45 -2.56 -13.83 10.61
C GLU A 45 -3.90 -14.49 10.27
N GLN A 46 -4.92 -13.69 9.97
CA GLN A 46 -6.22 -14.18 9.52
C GLN A 46 -6.12 -15.02 8.25
N TRP A 47 -5.31 -14.57 7.27
CA TRP A 47 -5.19 -15.22 5.97
C TRP A 47 -4.18 -16.38 5.95
N ALA A 48 -3.32 -16.51 6.94
CA ALA A 48 -2.25 -17.51 7.03
C ALA A 48 -2.72 -18.96 6.97
N SER A 49 -3.97 -19.24 7.36
CA SER A 49 -4.59 -20.56 7.27
C SER A 49 -4.81 -21.01 5.81
N ARG A 50 -5.05 -20.07 4.89
CA ARG A 50 -5.40 -20.31 3.49
C ARG A 50 -4.29 -19.93 2.51
N TYR A 51 -3.48 -18.92 2.85
CA TYR A 51 -2.49 -18.32 1.96
C TYR A 51 -1.10 -18.31 2.57
N ARG A 52 -0.09 -18.26 1.72
CA ARG A 52 1.24 -17.78 2.05
C ARG A 52 1.24 -16.26 1.87
N VAL A 53 1.12 -15.52 2.96
CA VAL A 53 1.04 -14.06 2.94
C VAL A 53 2.43 -13.47 3.07
N VAL A 54 2.82 -12.61 2.14
CA VAL A 54 4.09 -11.86 2.13
C VAL A 54 3.80 -10.40 2.45
N LEU A 55 4.36 -9.90 3.53
CA LEU A 55 4.31 -8.51 3.96
C LEU A 55 5.62 -7.82 3.59
N VAL A 56 5.60 -6.72 2.85
CA VAL A 56 6.79 -6.03 2.37
C VAL A 56 6.85 -4.62 2.93
N ASP A 57 8.00 -4.22 3.49
CA ASP A 57 8.30 -2.79 3.65
C ASP A 57 8.77 -2.25 2.30
N VAL A 58 8.09 -1.25 1.78
CA VAL A 58 8.45 -0.62 0.50
C VAL A 58 9.72 0.24 0.66
N LEU A 59 10.41 0.58 -0.42
CA LEU A 59 11.64 1.37 -0.38
C LEU A 59 11.45 2.65 0.44
N GLY A 60 12.36 2.89 1.38
CA GLY A 60 12.36 4.06 2.27
C GLY A 60 11.34 4.00 3.41
N HIS A 61 10.63 2.90 3.59
CA HIS A 61 9.64 2.69 4.66
C HIS A 61 10.04 1.51 5.55
N GLY A 62 9.61 1.55 6.80
CA GLY A 62 9.92 0.52 7.78
C GLY A 62 11.42 0.27 7.89
N GLU A 63 11.81 -0.99 7.72
CA GLU A 63 13.21 -1.40 7.76
C GLU A 63 13.88 -1.46 6.37
N SER A 64 13.17 -1.08 5.31
CA SER A 64 13.71 -1.07 3.94
C SER A 64 14.51 0.21 3.67
N GLY A 65 15.63 0.04 2.97
CA GLY A 65 16.53 1.14 2.60
C GLY A 65 16.01 1.99 1.44
N CYS A 66 16.75 3.06 1.14
CA CYS A 66 16.51 3.96 0.02
C CYS A 66 17.44 3.63 -1.15
N THR A 67 16.93 3.70 -2.38
CA THR A 67 17.72 3.55 -3.61
C THR A 67 18.16 4.88 -4.22
N GLY A 68 17.65 6.00 -3.71
CA GLY A 68 17.93 7.34 -4.23
C GLY A 68 17.00 8.40 -3.66
N TYR A 69 16.85 9.50 -4.39
CA TYR A 69 16.00 10.63 -4.00
C TYR A 69 14.59 10.57 -4.60
N VAL A 70 14.34 9.61 -5.48
CA VAL A 70 13.04 9.31 -6.06
C VAL A 70 12.81 7.81 -5.99
N HIS A 71 11.73 7.40 -5.38
CA HIS A 71 11.25 6.02 -5.42
C HIS A 71 10.01 5.98 -6.31
N THR A 72 10.21 5.79 -7.61
CA THR A 72 9.08 5.68 -8.54
C THR A 72 8.18 4.51 -8.15
N ILE A 73 6.91 4.58 -8.51
CA ILE A 73 5.99 3.45 -8.26
C ILE A 73 6.46 2.18 -8.99
N GLU A 74 7.12 2.35 -10.12
CA GLU A 74 7.77 1.29 -10.90
C GLU A 74 8.94 0.66 -10.12
N ASP A 75 9.81 1.46 -9.52
CA ASP A 75 10.92 0.96 -8.68
C ASP A 75 10.40 0.21 -7.45
N GLN A 76 9.33 0.72 -6.83
CA GLN A 76 8.65 0.03 -5.73
C GLN A 76 8.09 -1.34 -6.19
N ALA A 77 7.46 -1.40 -7.36
CA ALA A 77 6.96 -2.65 -7.94
C ALA A 77 8.11 -3.64 -8.25
N ASP A 78 9.22 -3.14 -8.79
CA ASP A 78 10.42 -3.96 -9.05
C ASP A 78 11.04 -4.50 -7.76
N ALA A 79 11.05 -3.72 -6.68
CA ALA A 79 11.49 -4.17 -5.35
C ALA A 79 10.59 -5.30 -4.81
N VAL A 80 9.26 -5.19 -4.95
CA VAL A 80 8.33 -6.28 -4.62
C VAL A 80 8.61 -7.52 -5.47
N LEU A 81 8.85 -7.35 -6.78
CA LEU A 81 9.20 -8.47 -7.67
C LEU A 81 10.53 -9.13 -7.28
N ALA A 82 11.49 -8.37 -6.72
CA ALA A 82 12.75 -8.94 -6.20
C ALA A 82 12.48 -9.84 -4.99
N VAL A 83 11.60 -9.43 -4.07
CA VAL A 83 11.14 -10.27 -2.94
C VAL A 83 10.49 -11.56 -3.46
N LEU A 84 9.56 -11.46 -4.42
CA LEU A 84 8.88 -12.61 -4.98
C LEU A 84 9.83 -13.59 -5.68
N ARG A 85 10.86 -13.07 -6.36
CA ARG A 85 11.91 -13.91 -6.97
C ARG A 85 12.73 -14.65 -5.90
N ALA A 86 13.15 -13.97 -4.85
CA ALA A 86 13.90 -14.57 -3.74
C ALA A 86 13.10 -15.71 -3.07
N GLU A 87 11.79 -15.53 -2.94
CA GLU A 87 10.88 -16.52 -2.36
C GLU A 87 10.37 -17.56 -3.38
N ARG A 88 10.83 -17.51 -4.64
CA ARG A 88 10.43 -18.40 -5.74
C ARG A 88 8.90 -18.42 -5.96
N ILE A 89 8.24 -17.29 -5.75
CA ILE A 89 6.81 -17.13 -5.97
C ILE A 89 6.60 -16.70 -7.43
N ARG A 90 6.04 -17.58 -8.24
CA ARG A 90 5.73 -17.32 -9.66
C ARG A 90 4.39 -16.63 -9.82
N PHE A 91 3.36 -17.15 -9.18
CA PHE A 91 1.98 -16.65 -9.26
C PHE A 91 1.55 -16.13 -7.90
N PHE A 92 0.85 -15.00 -7.88
CA PHE A 92 0.44 -14.36 -6.64
C PHE A 92 -0.82 -13.50 -6.81
N LYS A 93 -1.53 -13.31 -5.71
CA LYS A 93 -2.48 -12.22 -5.52
C LYS A 93 -1.75 -11.03 -4.90
N VAL A 94 -2.24 -9.81 -5.11
CA VAL A 94 -1.70 -8.61 -4.46
C VAL A 94 -2.83 -7.77 -3.89
N ALA A 95 -2.68 -7.33 -2.65
CA ALA A 95 -3.52 -6.30 -2.04
C ALA A 95 -2.64 -5.11 -1.68
N GLY A 96 -2.98 -3.93 -2.17
CA GLY A 96 -2.23 -2.70 -1.94
C GLY A 96 -3.11 -1.61 -1.36
N HIS A 97 -2.65 -1.02 -0.25
CA HIS A 97 -3.32 0.11 0.39
C HIS A 97 -2.74 1.44 -0.08
N SER A 98 -3.58 2.39 -0.44
CA SER A 98 -3.17 3.76 -0.80
C SER A 98 -2.01 3.76 -1.81
N MET A 99 -0.80 4.22 -1.46
CA MET A 99 0.41 4.11 -2.29
C MET A 99 0.70 2.66 -2.70
N GLY A 100 0.47 1.70 -1.81
CA GLY A 100 0.58 0.26 -2.14
C GLY A 100 -0.37 -0.17 -3.24
N GLY A 101 -1.53 0.50 -3.39
CA GLY A 101 -2.44 0.31 -4.51
C GLY A 101 -1.87 0.81 -5.83
N TYR A 102 -1.13 1.94 -5.82
CA TYR A 102 -0.40 2.39 -7.02
C TYR A 102 0.66 1.36 -7.45
N ILE A 103 1.34 0.75 -6.46
CA ILE A 103 2.32 -0.31 -6.70
C ILE A 103 1.62 -1.58 -7.24
N ALA A 104 0.45 -1.94 -6.71
CA ALA A 104 -0.33 -3.07 -7.22
C ALA A 104 -0.77 -2.86 -8.67
N LEU A 105 -1.17 -1.65 -9.06
CA LEU A 105 -1.47 -1.29 -10.44
C LEU A 105 -0.23 -1.35 -11.34
N ALA A 106 0.94 -0.93 -10.87
CA ALA A 106 2.18 -1.08 -11.60
C ALA A 106 2.57 -2.56 -11.79
N LEU A 107 2.34 -3.43 -10.79
CA LEU A 107 2.50 -4.87 -10.93
C LEU A 107 1.51 -5.46 -11.95
N MET A 108 0.28 -4.96 -11.97
CA MET A 108 -0.75 -5.37 -12.94
C MET A 108 -0.33 -5.03 -14.38
N GLU A 109 0.32 -3.89 -14.61
CA GLU A 109 0.87 -3.49 -15.89
C GLU A 109 2.07 -4.34 -16.31
N ARG A 110 2.99 -4.63 -15.37
CA ARG A 110 4.29 -5.24 -15.66
C ARG A 110 4.27 -6.77 -15.77
N VAL A 111 3.43 -7.43 -14.98
CA VAL A 111 3.41 -8.90 -14.87
C VAL A 111 1.99 -9.47 -14.79
N PRO A 112 1.07 -9.09 -15.71
CA PRO A 112 -0.34 -9.50 -15.65
C PRO A 112 -0.49 -11.03 -15.62
N ASP A 113 0.33 -11.77 -16.37
CA ASP A 113 0.26 -13.23 -16.45
C ASP A 113 0.59 -13.95 -15.13
N ARG A 114 1.27 -13.26 -14.22
CA ARG A 114 1.63 -13.79 -12.90
C ARG A 114 0.55 -13.54 -11.85
N LEU A 115 -0.37 -12.62 -12.10
CA LEU A 115 -1.42 -12.25 -11.14
C LEU A 115 -2.54 -13.29 -11.11
N ARG A 116 -3.08 -13.49 -9.91
CA ARG A 116 -4.25 -14.34 -9.60
C ARG A 116 -5.34 -13.57 -8.87
N GLY A 117 -5.16 -12.26 -8.73
CA GLY A 117 -6.10 -11.32 -8.13
C GLY A 117 -5.40 -10.04 -7.71
N VAL A 118 -6.13 -8.92 -7.79
CA VAL A 118 -5.70 -7.61 -7.33
C VAL A 118 -6.76 -7.04 -6.41
N MET A 119 -6.37 -6.56 -5.23
CA MET A 119 -7.23 -5.82 -4.31
C MET A 119 -6.67 -4.43 -4.11
N LEU A 120 -7.47 -3.44 -4.43
CA LEU A 120 -7.16 -2.01 -4.33
C LEU A 120 -7.86 -1.46 -3.09
N LEU A 121 -7.10 -1.18 -2.04
CA LEU A 121 -7.61 -0.69 -0.75
C LEU A 121 -7.39 0.82 -0.65
N ASN A 122 -8.46 1.61 -0.52
CA ASN A 122 -8.40 3.07 -0.33
C ASN A 122 -7.39 3.74 -1.28
N THR A 123 -7.53 3.48 -2.58
CA THR A 123 -6.61 3.94 -3.62
C THR A 123 -7.34 4.29 -4.90
N HIS A 124 -6.63 4.79 -5.91
CA HIS A 124 -7.20 5.11 -7.22
C HIS A 124 -6.17 4.95 -8.35
N PRO A 125 -6.59 4.74 -9.60
CA PRO A 125 -5.68 4.50 -10.72
C PRO A 125 -5.13 5.77 -11.38
N PHE A 126 -5.62 6.95 -11.01
CA PHE A 126 -5.33 8.21 -11.69
C PHE A 126 -3.95 8.79 -11.34
N ALA A 127 -3.35 9.57 -12.25
CA ALA A 127 -2.22 10.44 -11.94
C ALA A 127 -2.62 11.51 -10.91
N ASP A 128 -1.64 12.13 -10.23
CA ASP A 128 -1.90 13.30 -9.40
C ASP A 128 -2.30 14.51 -10.27
N SER A 129 -3.34 15.24 -9.85
CA SER A 129 -3.63 16.58 -10.39
C SER A 129 -2.55 17.58 -9.98
N GLU A 130 -2.50 18.75 -10.62
CA GLU A 130 -1.56 19.80 -10.23
C GLU A 130 -1.79 20.29 -8.79
N GLU A 131 -3.04 20.36 -8.34
CA GLU A 131 -3.38 20.72 -6.94
C GLU A 131 -2.82 19.66 -5.98
N ARG A 132 -2.95 18.37 -6.32
CA ARG A 132 -2.42 17.28 -5.49
C ARG A 132 -0.89 17.30 -5.45
N ARG A 133 -0.23 17.56 -6.58
CA ARG A 133 1.23 17.74 -6.64
C ARG A 133 1.69 18.94 -5.80
N ALA A 134 0.95 20.05 -5.85
CA ALA A 134 1.25 21.23 -5.03
C ALA A 134 1.13 20.92 -3.53
N LEU A 135 0.11 20.18 -3.11
CA LEU A 135 -0.05 19.71 -1.73
C LEU A 135 1.12 18.82 -1.30
N ARG A 136 1.55 17.87 -2.17
CA ARG A 136 2.71 17.02 -1.85
C ARG A 136 3.99 17.83 -1.73
N ARG A 137 4.27 18.77 -2.63
CA ARG A 137 5.44 19.66 -2.52
C ARG A 137 5.44 20.42 -1.19
N ARG A 138 4.29 20.95 -0.78
CA ARG A 138 4.15 21.63 0.51
C ARG A 138 4.39 20.69 1.69
N ALA A 139 3.85 19.48 1.65
CA ALA A 139 4.07 18.45 2.65
C ALA A 139 5.57 18.06 2.75
N MET A 140 6.27 17.93 1.63
CA MET A 140 7.71 17.65 1.59
C MET A 140 8.53 18.75 2.24
N GLU A 141 8.20 20.03 2.01
CA GLU A 141 8.91 21.15 2.66
C GLU A 141 8.71 21.15 4.19
N ILE A 142 7.52 20.78 4.66
CA ILE A 142 7.27 20.61 6.10
C ILE A 142 8.08 19.42 6.64
N ALA A 143 8.03 18.26 5.96
CA ALA A 143 8.75 17.06 6.37
C ALA A 143 10.28 17.25 6.42
N LYS A 144 10.85 18.06 5.51
CA LYS A 144 12.28 18.42 5.52
C LYS A 144 12.66 19.23 6.76
N LYS A 145 11.83 20.20 7.13
CA LYS A 145 12.11 21.13 8.23
C LYS A 145 11.78 20.53 9.59
N GLU A 146 10.62 19.90 9.70
CA GLU A 146 10.00 19.45 10.95
C GLU A 146 9.29 18.10 10.77
N LYS A 147 10.07 17.03 10.58
CA LYS A 147 9.52 15.68 10.37
C LYS A 147 8.51 15.28 11.44
N SER A 148 8.80 15.57 12.72
CA SER A 148 7.92 15.20 13.83
C SER A 148 6.56 15.90 13.72
N SER A 149 6.54 17.21 13.42
CA SER A 149 5.31 17.97 13.25
C SER A 149 4.50 17.47 12.04
N TYR A 150 5.20 17.14 10.94
CA TYR A 150 4.56 16.52 9.77
C TYR A 150 3.87 15.20 10.11
N LEU A 151 4.56 14.28 10.78
CA LEU A 151 4.02 12.97 11.16
C LEU A 151 2.87 13.10 12.16
N HIS A 152 2.99 14.03 13.11
CA HIS A 152 1.95 14.30 14.10
C HIS A 152 0.64 14.78 13.47
N ALA A 153 0.71 15.52 12.38
CA ALA A 153 -0.48 15.98 11.65
C ALA A 153 -0.99 14.91 10.67
N ALA A 154 -0.08 14.20 9.98
CA ALA A 154 -0.45 13.31 8.88
C ALA A 154 -1.07 11.98 9.33
N ILE A 155 -0.56 11.37 10.42
CA ILE A 155 -0.98 10.02 10.81
C ILE A 155 -2.39 9.99 11.43
N PRO A 156 -2.77 10.87 12.37
CA PRO A 156 -4.14 10.88 12.87
C PRO A 156 -5.19 11.19 11.80
N ALA A 157 -4.81 11.90 10.75
CA ALA A 157 -5.70 12.23 9.62
C ALA A 157 -5.99 11.03 8.69
N LEU A 158 -5.45 9.84 8.96
CA LEU A 158 -5.70 8.64 8.16
C LEU A 158 -6.98 7.89 8.57
N VAL A 159 -7.52 8.15 9.74
CA VAL A 159 -8.73 7.48 10.23
C VAL A 159 -9.91 8.45 10.28
N ALA A 160 -11.11 7.91 10.25
CA ALA A 160 -12.31 8.69 10.53
C ALA A 160 -12.24 9.22 11.99
N PRO A 161 -12.61 10.48 12.25
CA PRO A 161 -12.48 11.10 13.58
C PRO A 161 -13.10 10.28 14.72
N GLU A 162 -14.25 9.64 14.48
CA GLU A 162 -14.95 8.79 15.44
C GLU A 162 -14.18 7.51 15.80
N ASN A 163 -13.25 7.07 14.96
CA ASN A 163 -12.42 5.88 15.19
C ASN A 163 -11.07 6.19 15.86
N ALA A 164 -10.68 7.46 15.95
CA ALA A 164 -9.36 7.88 16.43
C ALA A 164 -9.05 7.38 17.86
N ASP A 165 -10.03 7.44 18.74
CA ASP A 165 -9.85 6.96 20.12
C ASP A 165 -9.73 5.44 20.19
N ARG A 166 -10.51 4.71 19.43
CA ARG A 166 -10.47 3.25 19.38
C ARG A 166 -9.16 2.72 18.79
N LEU A 167 -8.59 3.43 17.80
CA LEU A 167 -7.35 3.04 17.12
C LEU A 167 -6.13 3.81 17.64
N ARG A 168 -6.20 4.40 18.82
CA ARG A 168 -5.11 5.22 19.39
C ARG A 168 -3.80 4.46 19.47
N GLU A 169 -3.82 3.20 19.85
CA GLU A 169 -2.61 2.38 19.98
C GLU A 169 -2.02 2.05 18.62
N GLU A 170 -2.83 1.67 17.65
CA GLU A 170 -2.40 1.39 16.27
C GLU A 170 -1.79 2.64 15.64
N LEU A 171 -2.42 3.80 15.81
CA LEU A 171 -1.90 5.09 15.33
C LEU A 171 -0.59 5.46 16.05
N ARG A 172 -0.46 5.18 17.35
CA ARG A 172 0.80 5.39 18.09
C ARG A 172 1.92 4.51 17.55
N VAL A 173 1.67 3.23 17.33
CA VAL A 173 2.63 2.28 16.76
C VAL A 173 3.04 2.73 15.35
N MET A 174 2.08 3.14 14.52
CA MET A 174 2.35 3.67 13.19
C MET A 174 3.22 4.94 13.24
N ALA A 175 2.92 5.87 14.14
CA ALA A 175 3.68 7.10 14.32
C ALA A 175 5.13 6.81 14.76
N GLU A 176 5.33 5.88 15.67
CA GLU A 176 6.68 5.46 16.10
C GLU A 176 7.46 4.82 14.96
N ALA A 177 6.84 3.93 14.19
CA ALA A 177 7.46 3.34 13.01
C ALA A 177 7.82 4.40 11.96
N ALA A 178 6.93 5.37 11.70
CA ALA A 178 7.20 6.46 10.76
C ALA A 178 8.33 7.40 11.24
N ARG A 179 8.51 7.57 12.55
CA ARG A 179 9.64 8.36 13.11
C ARG A 179 11.00 7.74 12.80
N THR A 180 11.08 6.42 12.68
CA THR A 180 12.34 5.74 12.34
C THR A 180 12.68 5.83 10.86
N MET A 181 11.70 6.09 9.99
CA MET A 181 11.93 6.24 8.54
C MET A 181 12.88 7.41 8.26
N PRO A 182 13.84 7.28 7.35
CA PRO A 182 14.68 8.40 6.95
C PRO A 182 13.83 9.46 6.22
N VAL A 183 14.10 10.74 6.46
CA VAL A 183 13.43 11.85 5.73
C VAL A 183 13.58 11.64 4.22
N GLN A 184 14.74 11.20 3.75
CA GLN A 184 14.99 10.86 2.35
C GLN A 184 13.94 9.88 1.80
N GLY A 185 13.58 8.81 2.54
CA GLY A 185 12.58 7.83 2.12
C GLY A 185 11.20 8.44 1.98
N ILE A 186 10.80 9.28 2.93
CA ILE A 186 9.52 10.01 2.91
C ILE A 186 9.45 10.92 1.67
N LEU A 187 10.50 11.70 1.42
CA LEU A 187 10.56 12.61 0.27
C LEU A 187 10.59 11.85 -1.06
N ALA A 188 11.42 10.81 -1.15
CA ALA A 188 11.55 9.99 -2.36
C ALA A 188 10.23 9.30 -2.73
N ALA A 189 9.44 8.85 -1.76
CA ALA A 189 8.12 8.26 -2.00
C ALA A 189 7.10 9.32 -2.46
N GLN A 190 7.12 10.52 -1.88
CA GLN A 190 6.27 11.64 -2.33
C GLN A 190 6.57 12.01 -3.79
N GLU A 191 7.86 12.13 -4.16
CA GLU A 191 8.27 12.37 -5.55
C GLU A 191 7.78 11.25 -6.47
N GLY A 192 7.97 9.98 -6.10
CA GLY A 192 7.52 8.85 -6.88
C GLY A 192 6.00 8.84 -7.09
N MET A 193 5.23 9.23 -6.08
CA MET A 193 3.78 9.38 -6.22
C MET A 193 3.37 10.52 -7.16
N MET A 194 4.10 11.66 -7.15
CA MET A 194 3.82 12.77 -8.08
C MET A 194 4.11 12.42 -9.55
N LEU A 195 5.10 11.56 -9.78
CA LEU A 195 5.53 11.16 -11.12
C LEU A 195 4.71 10.01 -11.70
N ARG A 196 3.87 9.35 -10.91
CA ARG A 196 3.14 8.18 -11.38
C ARG A 196 2.23 8.51 -12.57
N PRO A 197 2.20 7.66 -13.60
CA PRO A 197 1.27 7.82 -14.71
C PRO A 197 -0.17 7.47 -14.29
N ASP A 198 -1.13 7.91 -15.09
CA ASP A 198 -2.51 7.43 -15.03
C ASP A 198 -2.56 5.97 -15.50
N ARG A 199 -3.07 5.08 -14.66
CA ARG A 199 -3.25 3.65 -14.95
C ARG A 199 -4.73 3.24 -15.04
N SER A 200 -5.63 4.22 -15.17
CA SER A 200 -7.06 3.93 -15.30
C SER A 200 -7.39 3.08 -16.53
N GLY A 201 -6.56 3.16 -17.57
CA GLY A 201 -6.65 2.34 -18.77
C GLY A 201 -6.61 0.83 -18.47
N LEU A 202 -5.83 0.39 -17.47
CA LEU A 202 -5.76 -1.01 -17.07
C LEU A 202 -7.09 -1.53 -16.54
N LEU A 203 -7.84 -0.69 -15.85
CA LEU A 203 -9.14 -1.05 -15.27
C LEU A 203 -10.29 -0.94 -16.27
N ARG A 204 -10.09 -0.27 -17.41
CA ARG A 204 -11.05 -0.19 -18.51
C ARG A 204 -11.06 -1.45 -19.39
N THR A 205 -10.09 -2.34 -19.21
CA THR A 205 -9.97 -3.61 -19.96
C THR A 205 -10.22 -4.77 -19.01
N VAL A 206 -11.08 -5.71 -19.38
CA VAL A 206 -11.35 -6.94 -18.61
C VAL A 206 -10.05 -7.70 -18.38
N GLN A 207 -9.87 -8.18 -17.16
CA GLN A 207 -8.69 -8.96 -16.76
C GLN A 207 -9.01 -10.45 -16.65
N SER A 208 -7.98 -11.29 -16.76
CA SER A 208 -8.09 -12.74 -16.56
C SER A 208 -8.13 -13.16 -15.09
N PHE A 209 -8.09 -12.21 -14.16
CA PHE A 209 -8.11 -12.41 -12.71
C PHE A 209 -9.05 -11.40 -12.05
N PRO A 210 -9.58 -11.70 -10.87
CA PRO A 210 -10.47 -10.79 -10.16
C PRO A 210 -9.73 -9.51 -9.71
N VAL A 211 -10.43 -8.37 -9.84
CA VAL A 211 -10.02 -7.08 -9.30
C VAL A 211 -11.09 -6.63 -8.31
N VAL A 212 -10.70 -6.52 -7.05
CA VAL A 212 -11.55 -6.07 -5.94
C VAL A 212 -11.16 -4.64 -5.58
N VAL A 213 -12.14 -3.76 -5.45
CA VAL A 213 -11.94 -2.38 -4.98
C VAL A 213 -12.62 -2.22 -3.63
N VAL A 214 -11.86 -1.72 -2.66
CA VAL A 214 -12.33 -1.43 -1.31
C VAL A 214 -12.10 0.04 -1.01
N ALA A 215 -13.12 0.72 -0.49
CA ALA A 215 -13.06 2.13 -0.11
C ALA A 215 -13.66 2.35 1.28
N GLY A 216 -13.06 3.24 2.06
CA GLY A 216 -13.69 3.79 3.27
C GLY A 216 -14.72 4.85 2.89
N VAL A 217 -15.89 4.81 3.52
CA VAL A 217 -16.97 5.77 3.20
C VAL A 217 -16.65 7.19 3.67
N ASP A 218 -15.83 7.31 4.72
CA ASP A 218 -15.41 8.57 5.33
C ASP A 218 -13.91 8.85 5.12
N ASP A 219 -13.34 8.32 4.01
CA ASP A 219 -11.91 8.47 3.68
C ASP A 219 -11.56 9.94 3.41
N PRO A 220 -10.78 10.61 4.30
CA PRO A 220 -10.42 12.02 4.13
C PRO A 220 -9.27 12.23 3.13
N VAL A 221 -8.55 11.17 2.77
CA VAL A 221 -7.38 11.21 1.87
C VAL A 221 -7.78 10.94 0.43
N ILE A 222 -8.62 9.92 0.23
CA ILE A 222 -9.19 9.54 -1.07
C ILE A 222 -10.70 9.45 -0.90
N PRO A 223 -11.42 10.57 -1.04
CA PRO A 223 -12.88 10.61 -0.89
C PRO A 223 -13.57 9.53 -1.73
N LEU A 224 -14.63 8.95 -1.20
CA LEU A 224 -15.39 7.88 -1.85
C LEU A 224 -15.77 8.22 -3.31
N GLU A 225 -16.01 9.51 -3.59
CA GLU A 225 -16.36 9.97 -4.93
C GLU A 225 -15.22 9.73 -5.95
N VAL A 226 -13.96 9.81 -5.51
CA VAL A 226 -12.80 9.47 -6.36
C VAL A 226 -12.82 7.98 -6.71
N THR A 227 -13.18 7.13 -5.76
CA THR A 227 -13.32 5.68 -5.99
C THR A 227 -14.51 5.38 -6.89
N LYS A 228 -15.65 6.05 -6.70
CA LYS A 228 -16.85 5.91 -7.53
C LYS A 228 -16.59 6.28 -9.00
N ALA A 229 -15.65 7.18 -9.28
CA ALA A 229 -15.30 7.57 -10.65
C ALA A 229 -14.77 6.39 -11.50
N TYR A 230 -14.20 5.37 -10.91
CA TYR A 230 -13.70 4.19 -11.62
C TYR A 230 -14.38 2.87 -11.18
N TRP A 231 -15.30 2.92 -10.24
CA TRP A 231 -15.96 1.76 -9.64
C TRP A 231 -16.60 0.82 -10.66
N ASN A 232 -17.13 1.37 -11.75
CA ASN A 232 -17.83 0.62 -12.79
C ASN A 232 -16.93 0.25 -13.99
N PHE A 233 -15.60 0.37 -13.87
CA PHE A 233 -14.72 -0.04 -14.95
C PHE A 233 -14.74 -1.56 -15.15
N PRO A 234 -14.64 -2.04 -16.41
CA PRO A 234 -14.85 -3.45 -16.77
C PRO A 234 -13.97 -4.47 -16.04
N ALA A 235 -12.78 -4.09 -15.60
CA ALA A 235 -11.90 -4.98 -14.84
C ALA A 235 -12.42 -5.31 -13.43
N ILE A 236 -13.25 -4.43 -12.85
CA ILE A 236 -13.63 -4.52 -11.44
C ILE A 236 -14.73 -5.55 -11.25
N THR A 237 -14.36 -6.66 -10.62
CA THR A 237 -15.25 -7.79 -10.38
C THR A 237 -16.02 -7.67 -9.08
N GLU A 238 -15.47 -6.93 -8.11
CA GLU A 238 -16.11 -6.76 -6.80
C GLU A 238 -15.81 -5.37 -6.22
N ARG A 239 -16.78 -4.82 -5.48
CA ARG A 239 -16.77 -3.51 -4.87
C ARG A 239 -17.20 -3.61 -3.43
N ARG A 240 -16.45 -3.00 -2.52
CA ARG A 240 -16.76 -2.95 -1.08
C ARG A 240 -16.61 -1.53 -0.57
N ALA A 241 -17.64 -1.01 0.05
CA ALA A 241 -17.59 0.22 0.82
C ALA A 241 -17.59 -0.18 2.29
N LEU A 242 -16.51 0.12 3.01
CA LEU A 242 -16.37 -0.16 4.43
C LEU A 242 -16.63 1.09 5.24
N THR A 243 -17.17 0.95 6.43
CA THR A 243 -17.22 2.05 7.41
C THR A 243 -15.80 2.46 7.81
N GLY A 244 -15.57 3.76 7.94
CA GLY A 244 -14.28 4.33 8.35
C GLY A 244 -13.58 5.15 7.29
N GLY A 245 -12.41 5.63 7.63
CA GLY A 245 -11.57 6.55 6.85
C GLY A 245 -10.59 5.84 5.91
N HIS A 246 -9.37 6.41 5.84
CA HIS A 246 -8.34 5.90 4.92
C HIS A 246 -7.78 4.54 5.33
N LEU A 247 -7.76 4.22 6.62
CA LEU A 247 -7.38 2.90 7.15
C LEU A 247 -8.61 1.98 7.32
N SER A 248 -9.57 2.03 6.40
CA SER A 248 -10.84 1.30 6.51
C SER A 248 -10.65 -0.20 6.79
N PHE A 249 -9.58 -0.80 6.32
CA PHE A 249 -9.24 -2.20 6.57
C PHE A 249 -8.90 -2.51 8.04
N LEU A 250 -8.42 -1.52 8.80
CA LEU A 250 -8.23 -1.60 10.27
C LEU A 250 -9.51 -1.15 11.00
N GLU A 251 -10.16 -0.12 10.48
CA GLU A 251 -11.33 0.49 11.10
C GLU A 251 -12.54 -0.44 11.10
N ALA A 252 -12.76 -1.19 10.02
CA ALA A 252 -13.83 -2.20 9.91
C ALA A 252 -13.48 -3.56 10.54
N GLY A 253 -12.29 -3.71 11.16
CA GLY A 253 -11.90 -4.92 11.87
C GLY A 253 -11.41 -6.08 11.01
N GLY A 254 -11.09 -5.87 9.74
CA GLY A 254 -10.41 -6.83 8.86
C GLY A 254 -11.21 -8.06 8.44
N SER A 255 -12.26 -8.44 9.18
CA SER A 255 -13.08 -9.63 8.89
C SER A 255 -13.84 -9.55 7.57
N GLU A 256 -14.08 -8.35 7.06
CA GLU A 256 -14.77 -8.08 5.80
C GLU A 256 -13.83 -8.16 4.58
N LEU A 257 -12.51 -8.37 4.83
CA LEU A 257 -11.53 -8.52 3.78
C LEU A 257 -11.22 -10.00 3.55
N GLY A 258 -11.77 -10.55 2.50
CA GLY A 258 -11.48 -11.90 2.02
C GLY A 258 -11.35 -11.90 0.49
N TRP A 259 -10.71 -12.93 -0.07
CA TRP A 259 -10.72 -13.21 -1.51
C TRP A 259 -11.79 -14.24 -1.84
#